data_d94cffe06a03aa3fdd4a37b795fd9c03
#
_entry.id   d94cffe06a03aa3fdd4a37b795fd9c03
#
_cell.length_a   1.000
_cell.length_b   1.000
_cell.length_c   1.000
_cell.angle_alpha   90.00
_cell.angle_beta   90.00
_cell.angle_gamma   90.00
#
_symmetry.space_group_name_H-M   'P 1'
#
loop_
_entity.id
_entity.type
_entity.pdbx_description
1 polymer ?
#
loop_
_entity_poly.entity_id
_entity_poly.type
_entity_poly.pdbx_seq_one_letter_code
_entity_poly.pdbx_strand_id
1 'polypeptide(L)'
;MTYDRGYPVTMNHPEATGFAAEVARQVAGEVNMEMEPLMAGEDFSYMLNERPGAYIFVGNGDTAMVHHPAYDFDDNAIPAGSSWYAGMVEARMPILA
;
A
#
# COMPACT_ATOMS: atom_id res chain seq x y z
N MET A 1 -0.43 -32.28 -16.29
CA MET A 1 0.02 -31.06 -15.56
C MET A 1 -1.00 -29.95 -15.75
N THR A 2 -1.43 -29.35 -14.67
CA THR A 2 -2.37 -28.22 -14.71
C THR A 2 -1.59 -26.94 -14.40
N TYR A 3 -1.73 -25.92 -15.26
CA TYR A 3 -1.15 -24.61 -15.02
C TYR A 3 -2.25 -23.62 -14.64
N ASP A 4 -2.12 -23.07 -13.44
CA ASP A 4 -3.09 -22.13 -12.88
C ASP A 4 -2.41 -20.76 -12.76
N ARG A 5 -2.92 -19.74 -13.45
CA ARG A 5 -2.24 -18.46 -13.54
C ARG A 5 -2.25 -17.64 -12.26
N GLY A 6 -3.27 -17.80 -11.42
CA GLY A 6 -3.38 -16.99 -10.21
C GLY A 6 -3.51 -15.51 -10.49
N TYR A 7 -3.04 -14.68 -9.55
CA TYR A 7 -3.12 -13.22 -9.67
C TYR A 7 -2.01 -12.67 -10.58
N PRO A 8 -2.30 -11.57 -11.31
CA PRO A 8 -1.23 -10.85 -12.02
C PRO A 8 -0.25 -10.19 -11.05
N VAL A 9 0.87 -9.74 -11.59
CA VAL A 9 1.88 -9.01 -10.81
C VAL A 9 1.27 -7.70 -10.30
N THR A 10 1.47 -7.41 -9.02
CA THR A 10 1.12 -6.11 -8.43
C THR A 10 2.23 -5.12 -8.76
N MET A 11 1.99 -4.27 -9.72
CA MET A 11 2.97 -3.28 -10.17
C MET A 11 2.38 -1.87 -10.04
N ASN A 12 3.00 -1.08 -9.18
CA ASN A 12 2.58 0.29 -8.97
C ASN A 12 2.93 1.18 -10.17
N HIS A 13 2.06 2.13 -10.49
CA HIS A 13 2.35 3.13 -11.51
C HIS A 13 3.29 4.19 -10.90
N PRO A 14 4.36 4.59 -11.61
CA PRO A 14 5.38 5.48 -11.03
C PRO A 14 4.83 6.83 -10.55
N GLU A 15 3.95 7.45 -11.30
CA GLU A 15 3.36 8.73 -10.92
C GLU A 15 2.50 8.61 -9.68
N ALA A 16 1.62 7.61 -9.63
CA ALA A 16 0.79 7.36 -8.45
C ALA A 16 1.64 7.00 -7.24
N THR A 17 2.72 6.26 -7.42
CA THR A 17 3.67 5.92 -6.36
C THR A 17 4.32 7.18 -5.79
N GLY A 18 4.69 8.13 -6.64
CA GLY A 18 5.27 9.40 -6.21
C GLY A 18 4.32 10.17 -5.29
N PHE A 19 3.06 10.29 -5.66
CA PHE A 19 2.05 10.93 -4.83
C PHE A 19 1.83 10.19 -3.52
N ALA A 20 1.70 8.87 -3.59
CA ALA A 20 1.49 8.04 -2.41
C ALA A 20 2.64 8.19 -1.41
N ALA A 21 3.88 8.21 -1.91
CA ALA A 21 5.07 8.36 -1.09
C ALA A 21 5.15 9.73 -0.45
N GLU A 22 4.80 10.79 -1.19
CA GLU A 22 4.84 12.15 -0.65
C GLU A 22 3.85 12.32 0.51
N VAL A 23 2.63 11.82 0.35
CA VAL A 23 1.64 11.84 1.44
C VAL A 23 2.12 10.99 2.61
N ALA A 24 2.72 9.85 2.35
CA ALA A 24 3.26 8.99 3.40
C ALA A 24 4.36 9.68 4.20
N ARG A 25 5.22 10.45 3.54
CA ARG A 25 6.25 11.24 4.24
C ARG A 25 5.65 12.28 5.16
N GLN A 26 4.59 12.95 4.71
CA GLN A 26 3.89 13.95 5.52
C GLN A 26 3.24 13.34 6.76
N VAL A 27 2.72 12.13 6.63
CA VAL A 27 2.01 11.44 7.71
C VAL A 27 2.97 10.75 8.67
N ALA A 28 3.95 10.01 8.16
CA ALA A 28 4.82 9.15 8.95
C ALA A 28 6.27 9.65 9.06
N GLY A 29 6.66 10.61 8.24
CA GLY A 29 8.00 11.17 8.21
C GLY A 29 9.03 10.31 7.49
N GLU A 30 8.79 9.02 7.33
CA GLU A 30 9.74 8.07 6.75
C GLU A 30 9.03 7.13 5.79
N VAL A 31 9.64 6.92 4.62
CA VAL A 31 9.11 6.02 3.59
C VAL A 31 10.25 5.25 2.96
N ASN A 32 10.11 3.93 2.88
CA ASN A 32 11.05 3.10 2.14
C ASN A 32 10.57 2.93 0.70
N MET A 33 11.25 3.59 -0.24
CA MET A 33 10.95 3.53 -1.67
C MET A 33 11.65 2.37 -2.38
N GLU A 34 12.57 1.71 -1.71
CA GLU A 34 13.43 0.68 -2.30
C GLU A 34 13.15 -0.71 -1.73
N MET A 35 11.92 -0.94 -1.31
CA MET A 35 11.50 -2.23 -0.80
C MET A 35 11.63 -3.30 -1.89
N GLU A 36 12.24 -4.43 -1.52
CA GLU A 36 12.38 -5.56 -2.44
C GLU A 36 11.01 -6.18 -2.77
N PRO A 37 10.83 -6.67 -4.00
CA PRO A 37 9.59 -7.37 -4.36
C PRO A 37 9.32 -8.57 -3.47
N LEU A 38 8.06 -8.78 -3.13
CA LEU A 38 7.61 -9.91 -2.34
C LEU A 38 6.94 -10.95 -3.22
N MET A 39 7.20 -12.22 -2.94
CA MET A 39 6.60 -13.36 -3.62
C MET A 39 5.25 -13.68 -2.97
N ALA A 40 4.24 -12.86 -3.28
CA ALA A 40 2.90 -12.99 -2.70
C ALA A 40 1.84 -12.64 -3.73
N GLY A 41 0.64 -13.17 -3.57
CA GLY A 41 -0.50 -12.81 -4.39
C GLY A 41 -1.28 -11.67 -3.76
N GLU A 42 -1.78 -10.75 -4.58
CA GLU A 42 -2.57 -9.60 -4.14
C GLU A 42 -3.61 -9.24 -5.20
N ASP A 43 -4.87 -9.24 -4.82
CA ASP A 43 -5.96 -8.99 -5.78
C ASP A 43 -6.06 -7.52 -6.22
N PHE A 44 -5.47 -6.58 -5.48
CA PHE A 44 -5.36 -5.19 -5.92
C PHE A 44 -4.65 -5.07 -7.27
N SER A 45 -3.87 -6.10 -7.64
CA SER A 45 -3.22 -6.18 -8.96
C SER A 45 -4.21 -6.02 -10.12
N TYR A 46 -5.43 -6.54 -9.98
CA TYR A 46 -6.47 -6.37 -11.00
C TYR A 46 -6.89 -4.92 -11.15
N MET A 47 -6.97 -4.18 -10.05
CA MET A 47 -7.30 -2.75 -10.08
C MET A 47 -6.20 -1.94 -10.74
N LEU A 48 -4.93 -2.30 -10.48
CA LEU A 48 -3.78 -1.64 -11.10
C LEU A 48 -3.71 -1.86 -12.61
N ASN A 49 -4.23 -2.98 -13.11
CA ASN A 49 -4.30 -3.25 -14.54
C ASN A 49 -5.37 -2.39 -15.24
N GLU A 50 -6.35 -1.88 -14.51
CA GLU A 50 -7.46 -1.12 -15.05
C GLU A 50 -7.32 0.39 -14.86
N ARG A 51 -6.63 0.82 -13.81
CA ARG A 51 -6.48 2.24 -13.46
C ARG A 51 -5.09 2.52 -12.89
N PRO A 52 -4.55 3.72 -13.14
CA PRO A 52 -3.32 4.14 -12.46
C PRO A 52 -3.50 4.13 -10.95
N GLY A 53 -2.54 3.58 -10.24
CA GLY A 53 -2.63 3.49 -8.79
C GLY A 53 -1.35 3.00 -8.14
N ALA A 54 -1.40 2.88 -6.84
CA ALA A 54 -0.29 2.37 -6.04
C ALA A 54 -0.81 1.61 -4.84
N TYR A 55 -0.08 0.58 -4.48
CA TYR A 55 -0.31 -0.25 -3.31
C TYR A 55 0.86 -0.05 -2.37
N ILE A 56 0.59 0.26 -1.12
CA ILE A 56 1.65 0.49 -0.13
C ILE A 56 1.50 -0.47 1.04
N PHE A 57 2.58 -0.59 1.81
CA PHE A 57 2.57 -1.34 3.06
C PHE A 57 2.69 -0.38 4.23
N VAL A 58 1.96 -0.68 5.30
CA VAL A 58 2.07 0.02 6.58
C VAL A 58 2.72 -0.94 7.58
N GLY A 59 3.81 -0.49 8.20
CA GLY A 59 4.50 -1.31 9.20
C GLY A 59 3.62 -1.58 10.41
N ASN A 60 3.69 -2.81 10.91
CA ASN A 60 2.91 -3.29 12.05
C ASN A 60 3.79 -3.66 13.26
N GLY A 61 5.06 -3.25 13.23
CA GLY A 61 5.99 -3.59 14.28
C GLY A 61 6.56 -5.01 14.13
N ASP A 62 7.20 -5.49 15.19
CA ASP A 62 7.83 -6.82 15.19
C ASP A 62 6.81 -7.88 15.59
N THR A 63 6.16 -8.46 14.62
CA THR A 63 5.15 -9.50 14.80
C THR A 63 5.26 -10.54 13.69
N ALA A 64 4.53 -11.64 13.83
CA ALA A 64 4.40 -12.63 12.77
C ALA A 64 3.72 -12.03 11.55
N MET A 65 3.95 -12.62 10.39
CA MET A 65 3.37 -12.17 9.12
C MET A 65 1.85 -12.30 9.13
N VAL A 66 1.18 -11.53 8.27
CA VAL A 66 -0.25 -11.67 8.03
C VAL A 66 -0.59 -13.12 7.67
N HIS A 67 -1.77 -13.57 8.06
CA HIS A 67 -2.26 -14.96 7.91
C HIS A 67 -1.57 -15.98 8.81
N HIS A 68 -0.60 -15.58 9.63
CA HIS A 68 0.00 -16.44 10.63
C HIS A 68 -0.85 -16.40 11.91
N PRO A 69 -1.06 -17.55 12.60
CA PRO A 69 -1.88 -17.57 13.83
C PRO A 69 -1.37 -16.66 14.94
N ALA A 70 -0.08 -16.36 14.97
CA ALA A 70 0.54 -15.49 15.97
C ALA A 70 0.61 -14.02 15.52
N TYR A 71 -0.02 -13.67 14.40
CA TYR A 71 -0.06 -12.28 13.94
C TYR A 71 -0.79 -11.41 14.97
N ASP A 72 -0.14 -10.30 15.33
CA ASP A 72 -0.68 -9.35 16.28
C ASP A 72 -0.77 -7.98 15.64
N PHE A 73 -2.00 -7.55 15.32
CA PHE A 73 -2.23 -6.26 14.69
C PHE A 73 -1.97 -5.14 15.70
N ASP A 74 -1.14 -4.19 15.33
CA ASP A 74 -0.85 -3.02 16.15
C ASP A 74 -1.87 -1.92 15.88
N ASP A 75 -2.73 -1.63 16.86
CA ASP A 75 -3.74 -0.58 16.73
C ASP A 75 -3.12 0.80 16.46
N ASN A 76 -1.86 1.00 16.80
CA ASN A 76 -1.15 2.24 16.50
C ASN A 76 -0.90 2.44 15.00
N ALA A 77 -1.07 1.39 14.18
CA ALA A 77 -1.01 1.51 12.74
C ALA A 77 -2.27 2.16 12.14
N ILE A 78 -3.40 2.15 12.86
CA ILE A 78 -4.66 2.70 12.37
C ILE A 78 -4.56 4.20 12.08
N PRO A 79 -4.04 5.05 12.99
CA PRO A 79 -3.90 6.48 12.68
C PRO A 79 -3.02 6.74 11.46
N ALA A 80 -1.94 6.00 11.29
CA ALA A 80 -1.05 6.17 10.14
C ALA A 80 -1.75 5.84 8.83
N GLY A 81 -2.41 4.69 8.76
CA GLY A 81 -3.15 4.29 7.56
C GLY A 81 -4.32 5.21 7.25
N SER A 82 -5.11 5.57 8.26
CA SER A 82 -6.25 6.46 8.09
C SER A 82 -5.82 7.86 7.67
N SER A 83 -4.75 8.39 8.26
CA SER A 83 -4.21 9.71 7.91
C SER A 83 -3.66 9.71 6.49
N TRP A 84 -3.05 8.60 6.06
CA TRP A 84 -2.57 8.47 4.70
C TRP A 84 -3.72 8.54 3.69
N TYR A 85 -4.81 7.80 3.92
CA TYR A 85 -5.99 7.87 3.06
C TYR A 85 -6.57 9.28 3.00
N ALA A 86 -6.75 9.91 4.16
CA ALA A 86 -7.26 11.28 4.22
C ALA A 86 -6.33 12.25 3.48
N GLY A 87 -5.02 12.11 3.68
CA GLY A 87 -4.03 12.93 3.00
C GLY A 87 -4.05 12.76 1.49
N MET A 88 -4.25 11.53 1.00
CA MET A 88 -4.37 11.27 -0.43
C MET A 88 -5.58 11.99 -1.03
N VAL A 89 -6.73 11.92 -0.34
CA VAL A 89 -7.95 12.59 -0.80
C VAL A 89 -7.74 14.11 -0.82
N GLU A 90 -7.19 14.68 0.24
CA GLU A 90 -6.95 16.12 0.33
C GLU A 90 -5.98 16.62 -0.74
N ALA A 91 -4.93 15.84 -1.02
CA ALA A 91 -3.93 16.20 -2.00
C ALA A 91 -4.43 16.08 -3.44
N ARG A 92 -5.27 15.07 -3.73
CA ARG A 92 -5.71 14.76 -5.09
C ARG A 92 -7.10 15.29 -5.44
N MET A 93 -7.92 15.55 -4.42
CA MET A 93 -9.29 16.04 -4.63
C MET A 93 -9.57 17.23 -3.70
N PRO A 94 -8.79 18.31 -3.81
CA PRO A 94 -8.98 19.47 -2.94
C PRO A 94 -10.33 20.15 -3.19
N ILE A 95 -10.91 20.72 -2.15
CA ILE A 95 -12.11 21.53 -2.28
C ILE A 95 -11.70 22.87 -2.87
N LEU A 96 -12.29 23.19 -4.00
CA LEU A 96 -12.07 24.48 -4.65
C LEU A 96 -13.12 25.47 -4.10
N ALA A 97 -12.63 26.46 -3.36
CA ALA A 97 -13.47 27.49 -2.82
C ALA A 97 -13.53 28.71 -3.77
#